data_98e576de46a53543f6dedaae0ef46735
#
_entry.id   98e576de46a53543f6dedaae0ef46735
#
_cell.length_a   1.000
_cell.length_b   1.000
_cell.length_c   1.000
_cell.angle_alpha   90.00
_cell.angle_beta   90.00
_cell.angle_gamma   90.00
#
_symmetry.space_group_name_H-M   'P 1'
#
loop_
_entity.id
_entity.type
_entity.pdbx_description
1 polymer ?
#
loop_
_entity_poly.entity_id
_entity_poly.type
_entity_poly.pdbx_seq_one_letter_code
_entity_poly.pdbx_strand_id
1 'polypeptide(L)'
;RATSDGGSPSIQSLLPAIYPLLKSEFALDSGQIGLITLTFQITASLLQPMVVMFTDRHPKPWSLAVGMGSTLIGLLLLSRAPSFPVLLMAAALIGTGSAVFHPESSRIARLASGGRHGLAQSIFQVGGNIGSASGPLLAAFIIMPRGQASIAWFALAAMIAIIVLGRIGRWYQLQIPNLRRPAMRAAGRAA
;
A
#
# COMPACT_ATOMS: atom_id res chain seq x y z
N ARG A 1 0.69 -24.48 11.59
CA ARG A 1 1.02 -23.12 12.04
C ARG A 1 0.97 -22.24 10.80
N ALA A 2 -0.17 -21.58 10.57
CA ALA A 2 -0.31 -20.60 9.54
C ALA A 2 0.42 -19.33 10.00
N THR A 3 1.43 -18.92 9.25
CA THR A 3 2.06 -17.60 9.40
C THR A 3 1.05 -16.57 8.92
N SER A 4 0.58 -15.74 9.84
CA SER A 4 -0.32 -14.63 9.55
C SER A 4 0.49 -13.50 8.92
N ASP A 5 0.59 -13.51 7.60
CA ASP A 5 1.13 -12.39 6.84
C ASP A 5 0.10 -11.25 6.84
N GLY A 6 0.31 -10.31 7.76
CA GLY A 6 -0.50 -9.08 7.88
C GLY A 6 -0.19 -8.09 6.75
N GLY A 7 -0.65 -8.38 5.55
CA GLY A 7 -0.47 -7.51 4.39
C GLY A 7 -1.69 -6.64 4.07
N SER A 8 -1.47 -5.44 3.57
CA SER A 8 -2.53 -4.54 3.10
C SER A 8 -3.29 -5.13 1.93
N PRO A 9 -4.56 -5.03 2.03
CA PRO A 9 -5.39 -6.12 1.60
C PRO A 9 -5.98 -6.00 0.20
N SER A 10 -6.34 -4.78 -0.22
CA SER A 10 -7.20 -4.66 -1.41
C SER A 10 -6.43 -4.65 -2.72
N ILE A 11 -5.31 -3.92 -2.77
CA ILE A 11 -4.52 -3.78 -4.00
C ILE A 11 -3.49 -4.90 -4.13
N GLN A 12 -2.98 -5.41 -3.00
CA GLN A 12 -2.04 -6.54 -3.00
C GLN A 12 -2.69 -7.84 -3.43
N SER A 13 -3.93 -8.07 -3.02
CA SER A 13 -4.69 -9.25 -3.45
C SER A 13 -5.21 -9.14 -4.88
N LEU A 14 -5.30 -7.92 -5.42
CA LEU A 14 -5.69 -7.71 -6.81
C LEU A 14 -4.66 -8.29 -7.78
N LEU A 15 -3.36 -8.07 -7.52
CA LEU A 15 -2.30 -8.52 -8.42
C LEU A 15 -2.32 -10.04 -8.64
N PRO A 16 -2.32 -10.91 -7.61
CA PRO A 16 -2.49 -12.35 -7.81
C PRO A 16 -3.82 -12.74 -8.45
N ALA A 17 -4.89 -12.00 -8.17
CA ALA A 17 -6.21 -12.31 -8.72
C ALA A 17 -6.34 -12.08 -10.23
N ILE A 18 -5.49 -11.23 -10.82
CA ILE A 18 -5.47 -10.98 -12.27
C ILE A 18 -4.45 -11.84 -13.03
N TYR A 19 -3.68 -12.71 -12.36
CA TYR A 19 -2.70 -13.58 -13.04
C TYR A 19 -3.29 -14.44 -14.15
N PRO A 20 -4.49 -15.04 -14.03
CA PRO A 20 -5.09 -15.78 -15.14
C PRO A 20 -5.28 -14.94 -16.39
N LEU A 21 -5.70 -13.67 -16.22
CA LEU A 21 -5.86 -12.72 -17.32
C LEU A 21 -4.52 -12.38 -17.96
N LEU A 22 -3.51 -12.00 -17.15
CA LEU A 22 -2.18 -11.67 -17.64
C LEU A 22 -1.53 -12.87 -18.36
N LYS A 23 -1.75 -14.07 -17.83
CA LYS A 23 -1.25 -15.30 -18.44
C LYS A 23 -1.84 -15.51 -19.83
N SER A 24 -3.12 -15.27 -20.02
CA SER A 24 -3.78 -15.43 -21.32
C SER A 24 -3.44 -14.31 -22.31
N GLU A 25 -3.38 -13.06 -21.87
CA GLU A 25 -3.11 -11.90 -22.73
C GLU A 25 -1.65 -11.83 -23.20
N PHE A 26 -0.70 -12.21 -22.34
CA PHE A 26 0.73 -12.13 -22.64
C PHE A 26 1.40 -13.48 -22.88
N ALA A 27 0.64 -14.57 -22.92
CA ALA A 27 1.16 -15.95 -23.04
C ALA A 27 2.29 -16.24 -22.02
N LEU A 28 2.14 -15.75 -20.77
CA LEU A 28 3.16 -15.85 -19.73
C LEU A 28 3.32 -17.31 -19.28
N ASP A 29 4.56 -17.71 -19.06
CA ASP A 29 4.86 -18.94 -18.36
C ASP A 29 4.76 -18.78 -16.82
N SER A 30 4.81 -19.90 -16.11
CA SER A 30 4.71 -19.89 -14.63
C SER A 30 5.91 -19.19 -13.97
N GLY A 31 7.09 -19.20 -14.60
CA GLY A 31 8.28 -18.51 -14.13
C GLY A 31 8.11 -16.99 -14.22
N GLN A 32 7.55 -16.50 -15.31
CA GLN A 32 7.26 -15.07 -15.52
C GLN A 32 6.22 -14.55 -14.50
N ILE A 33 5.18 -15.33 -14.20
CA ILE A 33 4.21 -15.01 -13.15
C ILE A 33 4.91 -14.98 -11.79
N GLY A 34 5.80 -15.96 -11.53
CA GLY A 34 6.63 -15.97 -10.33
C GLY A 34 7.52 -14.73 -10.21
N LEU A 35 8.10 -14.26 -11.32
CA LEU A 35 8.91 -13.03 -11.34
C LEU A 35 8.10 -11.79 -11.06
N ILE A 36 6.85 -11.66 -11.54
CA ILE A 36 5.95 -10.56 -11.20
C ILE A 36 5.68 -10.56 -9.69
N THR A 37 5.33 -11.73 -9.13
CA THR A 37 5.09 -11.89 -7.69
C THR A 37 6.33 -11.54 -6.88
N LEU A 38 7.49 -12.07 -7.28
CA LEU A 38 8.76 -11.83 -6.60
C LEU A 38 9.14 -10.35 -6.62
N THR A 39 9.00 -9.68 -7.77
CA THR A 39 9.28 -8.25 -7.92
C THR A 39 8.40 -7.43 -6.97
N PHE A 40 7.09 -7.71 -6.93
CA PHE A 40 6.17 -7.07 -6.00
C PHE A 40 6.58 -7.31 -4.54
N GLN A 41 6.83 -8.57 -4.16
CA GLN A 41 7.17 -8.95 -2.78
C GLN A 41 8.51 -8.38 -2.32
N ILE A 42 9.54 -8.39 -3.17
CA ILE A 42 10.84 -7.80 -2.86
C ILE A 42 10.69 -6.30 -2.61
N THR A 43 10.03 -5.57 -3.51
CA THR A 43 9.86 -4.12 -3.35
C THR A 43 9.00 -3.79 -2.14
N ALA A 44 7.92 -4.53 -1.90
CA ALA A 44 7.06 -4.34 -0.74
C ALA A 44 7.78 -4.64 0.58
N SER A 45 8.56 -5.73 0.64
CA SER A 45 9.16 -6.21 1.90
C SER A 45 10.49 -5.55 2.22
N LEU A 46 11.39 -5.38 1.23
CA LEU A 46 12.73 -4.81 1.49
C LEU A 46 12.69 -3.30 1.71
N LEU A 47 11.78 -2.59 1.02
CA LEU A 47 11.66 -1.15 1.21
C LEU A 47 10.94 -0.79 2.52
N GLN A 48 10.10 -1.67 3.05
CA GLN A 48 9.32 -1.39 4.26
C GLN A 48 10.18 -1.02 5.47
N PRO A 49 11.21 -1.80 5.87
CA PRO A 49 12.07 -1.42 6.99
C PRO A 49 12.86 -0.13 6.71
N MET A 50 13.26 0.12 5.47
CA MET A 50 13.95 1.37 5.10
C MET A 50 13.02 2.58 5.28
N VAL A 51 11.77 2.46 4.84
CA VAL A 51 10.74 3.49 5.03
C VAL A 51 10.52 3.75 6.52
N VAL A 52 10.34 2.69 7.33
CA VAL A 52 10.15 2.82 8.79
C VAL A 52 11.32 3.55 9.43
N MET A 53 12.56 3.12 9.17
CA MET A 53 13.76 3.76 9.72
C MET A 53 13.88 5.24 9.34
N PHE A 54 13.50 5.59 8.10
CA PHE A 54 13.55 6.97 7.62
C PHE A 54 12.44 7.82 8.24
N THR A 55 11.20 7.33 8.25
CA THR A 55 10.03 8.09 8.73
C THR A 55 9.98 8.20 10.25
N ASP A 56 10.58 7.27 10.99
CA ASP A 56 10.73 7.38 12.45
C ASP A 56 11.66 8.52 12.84
N ARG A 57 12.72 8.73 12.09
CA ARG A 57 13.65 9.86 12.31
C ARG A 57 13.11 11.18 11.76
N HIS A 58 12.41 11.12 10.63
CA HIS A 58 11.91 12.29 9.90
C HIS A 58 10.43 12.10 9.57
N PRO A 59 9.50 12.38 10.51
CA PRO A 59 8.07 12.26 10.25
C PRO A 59 7.66 13.03 8.99
N LYS A 60 7.14 12.33 8.00
CA LYS A 60 6.72 12.90 6.71
C LYS A 60 5.19 12.85 6.57
N PRO A 61 4.48 13.95 6.76
CA PRO A 61 3.02 13.97 6.70
C PRO A 61 2.42 13.50 5.37
N TRP A 62 3.19 13.63 4.29
CA TRP A 62 2.76 13.30 2.94
C TRP A 62 3.18 11.91 2.46
N SER A 63 3.88 11.12 3.30
CA SER A 63 4.40 9.80 2.91
C SER A 63 3.30 8.86 2.38
N LEU A 64 2.12 8.85 3.02
CA LEU A 64 0.98 8.04 2.57
C LEU A 64 0.49 8.45 1.18
N ALA A 65 0.38 9.75 0.92
CA ALA A 65 -0.07 10.25 -0.38
C ALA A 65 0.95 9.93 -1.48
N VAL A 66 2.25 10.03 -1.17
CA VAL A 66 3.34 9.66 -2.09
C VAL A 66 3.33 8.16 -2.36
N GLY A 67 3.20 7.31 -1.32
CA GLY A 67 3.09 5.87 -1.49
C GLY A 67 1.89 5.47 -2.34
N MET A 68 0.73 6.07 -2.11
CA MET A 68 -0.47 5.84 -2.93
C MET A 68 -0.29 6.37 -4.36
N GLY A 69 0.48 7.45 -4.56
CA GLY A 69 0.86 7.94 -5.89
C GLY A 69 1.68 6.93 -6.68
N SER A 70 2.65 6.25 -6.04
CA SER A 70 3.40 5.15 -6.66
C SER A 70 2.47 4.00 -7.07
N THR A 71 1.52 3.63 -6.19
CA THR A 71 0.51 2.61 -6.50
C THR A 71 -0.38 3.04 -7.68
N LEU A 72 -0.81 4.30 -7.73
CA LEU A 72 -1.62 4.83 -8.82
C LEU A 72 -0.88 4.71 -10.16
N ILE A 73 0.37 5.14 -10.22
CA ILE A 73 1.21 5.03 -11.43
C ILE A 73 1.37 3.55 -11.81
N GLY A 74 1.62 2.67 -10.84
CA GLY A 74 1.73 1.23 -11.06
C GLY A 74 0.44 0.64 -11.66
N LEU A 75 -0.74 1.01 -11.16
CA LEU A 75 -2.04 0.56 -11.70
C LEU A 75 -2.28 1.07 -13.12
N LEU A 76 -1.94 2.32 -13.41
CA LEU A 76 -2.06 2.90 -14.75
C LEU A 76 -1.12 2.20 -15.74
N LEU A 77 0.12 1.92 -15.35
CA LEU A 77 1.05 1.13 -16.15
C LEU A 77 0.53 -0.29 -16.36
N LEU A 78 0.02 -0.93 -15.31
CA LEU A 78 -0.52 -2.28 -15.38
C LEU A 78 -1.73 -2.35 -16.32
N SER A 79 -2.58 -1.33 -16.33
CA SER A 79 -3.79 -1.28 -17.19
C SER A 79 -3.48 -1.14 -18.68
N ARG A 80 -2.28 -0.69 -19.03
CA ARG A 80 -1.86 -0.43 -20.42
C ARG A 80 -0.51 -1.07 -20.76
N ALA A 81 -0.04 -2.00 -19.95
CA ALA A 81 1.25 -2.62 -20.18
C ALA A 81 1.29 -3.33 -21.54
N PRO A 82 2.21 -2.99 -22.43
CA PRO A 82 2.31 -3.64 -23.75
C PRO A 82 3.28 -4.82 -23.74
N SER A 83 4.03 -5.02 -22.65
CA SER A 83 5.10 -6.01 -22.59
C SER A 83 5.41 -6.45 -21.16
N PHE A 84 6.04 -7.62 -21.01
CA PHE A 84 6.44 -8.20 -19.73
C PHE A 84 7.32 -7.26 -18.86
N PRO A 85 8.34 -6.56 -19.38
CA PRO A 85 9.12 -5.61 -18.57
C PRO A 85 8.27 -4.50 -17.97
N VAL A 86 7.24 -4.03 -18.68
CA VAL A 86 6.33 -3.00 -18.16
C VAL A 86 5.44 -3.57 -17.05
N LEU A 87 5.06 -4.85 -17.13
CA LEU A 87 4.36 -5.54 -16.03
C LEU A 87 5.24 -5.61 -14.78
N LEU A 88 6.54 -5.90 -14.92
CA LEU A 88 7.48 -5.92 -13.80
C LEU A 88 7.63 -4.52 -13.17
N MET A 89 7.74 -3.46 -13.98
CA MET A 89 7.79 -2.08 -13.49
C MET A 89 6.51 -1.70 -12.75
N ALA A 90 5.35 -2.08 -13.28
CA ALA A 90 4.07 -1.85 -12.63
C ALA A 90 4.00 -2.56 -11.26
N ALA A 91 4.41 -3.82 -11.19
CA ALA A 91 4.48 -4.60 -9.95
C ALA A 91 5.43 -3.97 -8.93
N ALA A 92 6.61 -3.50 -9.36
CA ALA A 92 7.57 -2.81 -8.49
C ALA A 92 7.00 -1.50 -7.91
N LEU A 93 6.30 -0.71 -8.72
CA LEU A 93 5.68 0.54 -8.26
C LEU A 93 4.54 0.29 -7.28
N ILE A 94 3.71 -0.72 -7.51
CA ILE A 94 2.65 -1.13 -6.58
C ILE A 94 3.27 -1.62 -5.27
N GLY A 95 4.33 -2.43 -5.33
CA GLY A 95 5.07 -2.91 -4.16
C GLY A 95 5.71 -1.77 -3.36
N THR A 96 6.31 -0.79 -4.03
CA THR A 96 6.87 0.41 -3.40
C THR A 96 5.80 1.22 -2.67
N GLY A 97 4.64 1.41 -3.29
CA GLY A 97 3.49 2.07 -2.65
C GLY A 97 3.03 1.34 -1.40
N SER A 98 2.98 0.02 -1.47
CA SER A 98 2.64 -0.86 -0.36
C SER A 98 3.64 -0.76 0.80
N ALA A 99 4.94 -0.75 0.50
CA ALA A 99 6.01 -0.62 1.50
C ALA A 99 5.90 0.67 2.33
N VAL A 100 5.40 1.75 1.73
CA VAL A 100 5.15 3.02 2.43
C VAL A 100 3.82 2.99 3.17
N PHE A 101 2.77 2.49 2.53
CA PHE A 101 1.40 2.58 3.04
C PHE A 101 1.23 1.85 4.37
N HIS A 102 1.75 0.63 4.52
CA HIS A 102 1.54 -0.20 5.70
C HIS A 102 2.06 0.40 7.00
N PRO A 103 3.35 0.72 7.12
CA PRO A 103 3.89 1.23 8.37
C PRO A 103 3.31 2.61 8.71
N GLU A 104 3.14 3.48 7.72
CA GLU A 104 2.67 4.83 7.96
C GLU A 104 1.19 4.89 8.33
N SER A 105 0.33 4.08 7.71
CA SER A 105 -1.10 4.02 8.06
C SER A 105 -1.31 3.43 9.47
N SER A 106 -0.57 2.38 9.83
CA SER A 106 -0.57 1.82 11.19
C SER A 106 -0.10 2.84 12.23
N ARG A 107 0.94 3.63 11.90
CA ARG A 107 1.44 4.70 12.75
C ARG A 107 0.41 5.81 12.96
N ILE A 108 -0.23 6.28 11.90
CA ILE A 108 -1.28 7.31 11.98
C ILE A 108 -2.50 6.79 12.73
N ALA A 109 -2.91 5.54 12.52
CA ALA A 109 -4.00 4.93 13.28
C ALA A 109 -3.70 4.91 14.78
N ARG A 110 -2.46 4.57 15.18
CA ARG A 110 -2.03 4.66 16.58
C ARG A 110 -2.06 6.08 17.13
N LEU A 111 -1.63 7.07 16.38
CA LEU A 111 -1.66 8.47 16.80
C LEU A 111 -3.08 9.00 16.98
N ALA A 112 -4.00 8.62 16.08
CA ALA A 112 -5.40 9.00 16.14
C ALA A 112 -6.20 8.28 17.23
N SER A 113 -5.64 7.23 17.85
CA SER A 113 -6.35 6.35 18.79
C SER A 113 -6.67 6.95 20.15
N GLY A 114 -6.10 8.11 20.51
CA GLY A 114 -6.26 8.71 21.84
C GLY A 114 -5.85 7.78 23.00
N GLY A 115 -4.83 6.92 22.79
CA GLY A 115 -4.34 5.93 23.76
C GLY A 115 -4.98 4.54 23.63
N ARG A 116 -6.01 4.37 22.82
CA ARG A 116 -6.67 3.08 22.56
C ARG A 116 -5.98 2.32 21.42
N HIS A 117 -4.68 2.08 21.53
CA HIS A 117 -3.85 1.55 20.46
C HIS A 117 -4.33 0.19 19.94
N GLY A 118 -4.77 -0.71 20.83
CA GLY A 118 -5.29 -2.04 20.44
C GLY A 118 -6.54 -1.94 19.57
N LEU A 119 -7.52 -1.10 19.96
CA LEU A 119 -8.74 -0.88 19.19
C LEU A 119 -8.44 -0.30 17.80
N ALA A 120 -7.59 0.72 17.72
CA ALA A 120 -7.23 1.33 16.46
C ALA A 120 -6.54 0.33 15.52
N GLN A 121 -5.65 -0.50 16.07
CA GLN A 121 -4.95 -1.52 15.29
C GLN A 121 -5.92 -2.64 14.83
N SER A 122 -6.88 -3.04 15.66
CA SER A 122 -7.89 -4.02 15.30
C SER A 122 -8.80 -3.53 14.18
N ILE A 123 -9.27 -2.28 14.25
CA ILE A 123 -10.09 -1.67 13.18
C ILE A 123 -9.30 -1.57 11.87
N PHE A 124 -8.03 -1.14 11.96
CA PHE A 124 -7.14 -1.09 10.81
C PHE A 124 -6.98 -2.47 10.16
N GLN A 125 -6.74 -3.51 10.97
CA GLN A 125 -6.57 -4.88 10.51
C GLN A 125 -7.85 -5.45 9.88
N VAL A 126 -9.01 -5.18 10.47
CA VAL A 126 -10.32 -5.61 9.92
C VAL A 126 -10.57 -4.93 8.57
N GLY A 127 -10.38 -3.61 8.48
CA GLY A 127 -10.47 -2.89 7.20
C GLY A 127 -9.52 -3.46 6.16
N GLY A 128 -8.31 -3.78 6.63
CA GLY A 128 -7.30 -4.48 5.89
C GLY A 128 -7.79 -5.80 5.30
N ASN A 129 -8.31 -6.71 6.09
CA ASN A 129 -8.79 -8.03 5.68
C ASN A 129 -10.01 -7.94 4.74
N ILE A 130 -10.94 -7.00 4.98
CA ILE A 130 -12.07 -6.75 4.07
C ILE A 130 -11.56 -6.37 2.68
N GLY A 131 -10.59 -5.48 2.63
CA GLY A 131 -10.00 -5.11 1.36
C GLY A 131 -9.30 -6.29 0.65
N SER A 132 -8.53 -7.15 1.36
CA SER A 132 -7.92 -8.36 0.77
C SER A 132 -8.96 -9.31 0.20
N ALA A 133 -10.03 -9.53 0.93
CA ALA A 133 -11.13 -10.39 0.48
C ALA A 133 -11.87 -9.78 -0.73
N SER A 134 -11.95 -8.45 -0.82
CA SER A 134 -12.61 -7.76 -1.92
C SER A 134 -11.80 -7.81 -3.22
N GLY A 135 -10.47 -7.87 -3.16
CA GLY A 135 -9.59 -7.86 -4.33
C GLY A 135 -9.95 -8.93 -5.36
N PRO A 136 -9.97 -10.22 -5.00
CA PRO A 136 -10.35 -11.29 -5.92
C PRO A 136 -11.78 -11.15 -6.48
N LEU A 137 -12.73 -10.70 -5.66
CA LEU A 137 -14.10 -10.46 -6.12
C LEU A 137 -14.17 -9.36 -7.18
N LEU A 138 -13.50 -8.24 -6.91
CA LEU A 138 -13.40 -7.13 -7.87
C LEU A 138 -12.68 -7.54 -9.15
N ALA A 139 -11.62 -8.36 -9.05
CA ALA A 139 -10.95 -8.92 -10.21
C ALA A 139 -11.91 -9.80 -11.02
N ALA A 140 -12.64 -10.72 -10.38
CA ALA A 140 -13.55 -11.64 -11.05
C ALA A 140 -14.74 -10.91 -11.72
N PHE A 141 -15.35 -9.93 -11.06
CA PHE A 141 -16.54 -9.25 -11.57
C PHE A 141 -16.25 -8.05 -12.49
N ILE A 142 -15.10 -7.42 -12.36
CA ILE A 142 -14.76 -6.21 -13.10
C ILE A 142 -13.70 -6.48 -14.16
N ILE A 143 -12.56 -7.08 -13.75
CA ILE A 143 -11.39 -7.19 -14.62
C ILE A 143 -11.52 -8.35 -15.59
N MET A 144 -11.88 -9.53 -15.10
CA MET A 144 -11.99 -10.72 -15.94
C MET A 144 -12.96 -10.54 -17.13
N PRO A 145 -14.17 -9.95 -16.96
CA PRO A 145 -15.08 -9.77 -18.09
C PRO A 145 -14.74 -8.56 -18.99
N ARG A 146 -13.96 -7.58 -18.51
CA ARG A 146 -13.67 -6.32 -19.23
C ARG A 146 -12.23 -6.18 -19.70
N GLY A 147 -11.37 -7.16 -19.37
CA GLY A 147 -9.95 -7.18 -19.76
C GLY A 147 -9.06 -6.21 -18.99
N GLN A 148 -7.78 -6.21 -19.37
CA GLN A 148 -6.69 -5.48 -18.70
C GLN A 148 -6.97 -3.98 -18.53
N ALA A 149 -7.56 -3.33 -19.54
CA ALA A 149 -7.83 -1.89 -19.49
C ALA A 149 -8.75 -1.48 -18.32
N SER A 150 -9.59 -2.39 -17.83
CA SER A 150 -10.49 -2.13 -16.70
C SER A 150 -9.78 -1.96 -15.36
N ILE A 151 -8.50 -2.33 -15.26
CA ILE A 151 -7.65 -2.03 -14.11
C ILE A 151 -7.57 -0.52 -13.87
N ALA A 152 -7.73 0.29 -14.90
CA ALA A 152 -7.77 1.76 -14.77
C ALA A 152 -8.88 2.26 -13.83
N TRP A 153 -9.97 1.52 -13.64
CA TRP A 153 -11.00 1.88 -12.65
C TRP A 153 -10.46 1.89 -11.21
N PHE A 154 -9.51 1.00 -10.92
CA PHE A 154 -8.86 0.98 -9.61
C PHE A 154 -7.90 2.17 -9.43
N ALA A 155 -7.41 2.76 -10.52
CA ALA A 155 -6.67 4.01 -10.48
C ALA A 155 -7.55 5.19 -10.02
N LEU A 156 -8.85 5.22 -10.35
CA LEU A 156 -9.79 6.20 -9.80
C LEU A 156 -9.94 6.04 -8.28
N ALA A 157 -10.07 4.81 -7.80
CA ALA A 157 -10.10 4.55 -6.35
C ALA A 157 -8.81 5.00 -5.65
N ALA A 158 -7.65 4.73 -6.26
CA ALA A 158 -6.36 5.20 -5.76
C ALA A 158 -6.26 6.74 -5.75
N MET A 159 -6.82 7.42 -6.75
CA MET A 159 -6.85 8.88 -6.80
C MET A 159 -7.73 9.48 -5.69
N ILE A 160 -8.91 8.89 -5.44
CA ILE A 160 -9.75 9.28 -4.31
C ILE A 160 -9.00 9.06 -2.99
N ALA A 161 -8.32 7.93 -2.85
CA ALA A 161 -7.50 7.63 -1.68
C ALA A 161 -6.40 8.67 -1.47
N ILE A 162 -5.71 9.13 -2.52
CA ILE A 162 -4.69 10.19 -2.44
C ILE A 162 -5.29 11.48 -1.87
N ILE A 163 -6.48 11.87 -2.31
CA ILE A 163 -7.16 13.07 -1.80
C ILE A 163 -7.46 12.94 -0.31
N VAL A 164 -8.00 11.79 0.11
CA VAL A 164 -8.30 11.51 1.52
C VAL A 164 -7.02 11.48 2.35
N LEU A 165 -5.99 10.76 1.88
CA LEU A 165 -4.69 10.66 2.55
C LEU A 165 -3.96 12.01 2.61
N GLY A 166 -4.13 12.86 1.62
CA GLY A 166 -3.63 14.24 1.63
C GLY A 166 -4.28 15.07 2.74
N ARG A 167 -5.59 14.90 2.99
CA ARG A 167 -6.28 15.55 4.12
C ARG A 167 -5.79 15.01 5.47
N ILE A 168 -5.59 13.70 5.56
CA ILE A 168 -5.02 13.06 6.75
C ILE A 168 -3.58 13.56 6.98
N GLY A 169 -2.79 13.69 5.93
CA GLY A 169 -1.44 14.24 6.00
C GLY A 169 -1.40 15.67 6.57
N ARG A 170 -2.33 16.54 6.16
CA ARG A 170 -2.47 17.89 6.74
C ARG A 170 -2.81 17.83 8.24
N TRP A 171 -3.76 16.99 8.63
CA TRP A 171 -4.08 16.78 10.04
C TRP A 171 -2.87 16.28 10.83
N TYR A 172 -2.13 15.29 10.29
CA TYR A 172 -0.92 14.76 10.92
C TYR A 172 0.16 15.83 11.07
N GLN A 173 0.34 16.70 10.09
CA GLN A 173 1.29 17.80 10.15
C GLN A 173 1.02 18.72 11.35
N LEU A 174 -0.23 18.96 11.69
CA LEU A 174 -0.65 19.77 12.85
C LEU A 174 -0.37 19.06 14.18
N GLN A 175 -0.26 17.73 14.21
CA GLN A 175 0.00 16.96 15.42
C GLN A 175 1.50 16.83 15.75
N ILE A 176 2.40 16.96 14.76
CA ILE A 176 3.84 16.81 14.94
C ILE A 176 4.42 17.68 16.07
N PRO A 177 4.07 18.98 16.22
CA PRO A 177 4.57 19.81 17.31
C PRO A 177 4.18 19.28 18.70
N ASN A 178 2.99 18.70 18.83
CA ASN A 178 2.50 18.15 20.10
C ASN A 178 3.24 16.86 20.48
N LEU A 179 3.71 16.07 19.52
CA LEU A 179 4.49 14.85 19.74
C LEU A 179 5.92 15.16 20.21
N ARG A 180 6.50 16.27 19.77
CA ARG A 180 7.87 16.69 20.15
C ARG A 180 7.96 17.30 21.55
N ARG A 181 6.89 17.92 22.05
CA ARG A 181 6.86 18.58 23.37
C ARG A 181 7.17 17.65 24.56
N PRO A 182 6.62 16.43 24.67
CA PRO A 182 6.95 15.53 25.77
C PRO A 182 8.41 15.05 25.75
N ALA A 183 8.96 14.77 24.56
CA ALA A 183 10.34 14.32 24.41
C ALA A 183 11.35 15.41 24.83
N MET A 184 11.09 16.68 24.48
CA MET A 184 11.94 17.81 24.90
C MET A 184 11.86 18.06 26.41
N ARG A 185 10.67 17.88 27.03
CA ARG A 185 10.52 18.00 28.49
C ARG A 185 11.23 16.87 29.25
N ALA A 186 11.24 15.65 28.72
CA ALA A 186 11.96 14.53 29.31
C ALA A 186 13.48 14.71 29.20
N ALA A 187 13.98 15.18 28.06
CA ALA A 187 15.41 15.47 27.87
C ALA A 187 15.91 16.62 28.77
N GLY A 188 15.11 17.68 28.95
CA GLY A 188 15.47 18.80 29.82
C GLY A 188 15.35 18.52 31.34
N ARG A 189 14.82 17.36 31.75
CA ARG A 189 14.81 16.88 33.14
C ARG A 189 15.95 15.93 33.46
N ALA A 190 16.64 15.43 32.44
CA ALA A 190 17.77 14.48 32.56
C ALA A 190 19.14 15.18 32.44
N ALA A 191 19.13 16.47 32.10
CA ALA A 191 20.31 17.36 32.12
C ALA A 191 20.32 18.22 33.38
#